data_382aa0e3a21b3e7ad9b88de2064cf483
#
_entry.id   382aa0e3a21b3e7ad9b88de2064cf483
#
_cell.length_a   1.000
_cell.length_b   1.000
_cell.length_c   1.000
_cell.angle_alpha   90.00
_cell.angle_beta   90.00
_cell.angle_gamma   90.00
#
_symmetry.space_group_name_H-M   'P 1'
#
loop_
_entity.id
_entity.type
_entity.pdbx_description
1 polymer ?
#
loop_
_entity_poly.entity_id
_entity_poly.type
_entity_poly.pdbx_seq_one_letter_code
_entity_poly.pdbx_strand_id
1 'polypeptide(L)'
;MLTYRRLPIKLSSIRTIVSTKRHSERRLLKYSAEKLFQVVSDIDNYKNFVPWCIDSAVLKRKENHLEAELSVGYSLFHEKYISLVSIQAPTRVTAISNQTNLFEFLKTDWEFQPGRDGHSTWVTFQVEFQFKSALYNKISEMFFQDIINHMVAAFENRCKQLYGREVRQSSHWWPYIYYIVNFICFKVDDGMNHLL
;
A
#
# COMPACT_ATOMS: atom_id res chain seq x y z
N MET A 1 8.83 -64.60 -11.96
CA MET A 1 9.45 -63.49 -11.22
C MET A 1 9.31 -62.24 -12.06
N LEU A 2 8.30 -61.41 -11.78
CA LEU A 2 8.05 -60.17 -12.52
C LEU A 2 8.71 -59.01 -11.75
N THR A 3 9.79 -58.45 -12.31
CA THR A 3 10.50 -57.32 -11.74
C THR A 3 9.74 -56.01 -12.08
N TYR A 4 9.12 -55.42 -11.07
CA TYR A 4 8.43 -54.12 -11.17
C TYR A 4 9.49 -53.01 -11.20
N ARG A 5 9.76 -52.45 -12.38
CA ARG A 5 10.58 -51.24 -12.53
C ARG A 5 9.77 -50.03 -12.08
N ARG A 6 10.09 -49.45 -10.91
CA ARG A 6 9.59 -48.13 -10.52
C ARG A 6 10.22 -47.07 -11.43
N LEU A 7 9.40 -46.43 -12.24
CA LEU A 7 9.79 -45.23 -12.96
C LEU A 7 9.99 -44.07 -11.96
N PRO A 8 11.08 -43.31 -12.05
CA PRO A 8 11.26 -42.13 -11.21
C PRO A 8 10.24 -41.07 -11.60
N ILE A 9 9.33 -40.77 -10.67
CA ILE A 9 8.46 -39.58 -10.80
C ILE A 9 9.38 -38.38 -10.70
N LYS A 10 9.65 -37.74 -11.83
CA LYS A 10 10.24 -36.38 -11.84
C LYS A 10 9.23 -35.45 -11.19
N LEU A 11 9.43 -35.10 -9.92
CA LEU A 11 8.78 -33.93 -9.33
C LEU A 11 9.32 -32.71 -10.10
N SER A 12 8.62 -32.30 -11.15
CA SER A 12 8.81 -30.99 -11.73
C SER A 12 8.47 -29.99 -10.63
N SER A 13 9.49 -29.26 -10.18
CA SER A 13 9.36 -28.14 -9.26
C SER A 13 8.26 -27.23 -9.82
N ILE A 14 7.08 -27.25 -9.19
CA ILE A 14 6.04 -26.27 -9.46
C ILE A 14 6.61 -24.96 -8.93
N ARG A 15 7.28 -24.20 -9.81
CA ARG A 15 7.62 -22.80 -9.51
C ARG A 15 6.30 -22.07 -9.39
N THR A 16 5.88 -21.83 -8.17
CA THR A 16 4.75 -20.94 -7.91
C THR A 16 5.12 -19.57 -8.50
N ILE A 17 4.39 -19.17 -9.54
CA ILE A 17 4.63 -17.90 -10.20
C ILE A 17 4.11 -16.81 -9.26
N VAL A 18 5.03 -16.16 -8.57
CA VAL A 18 4.72 -14.95 -7.80
C VAL A 18 4.75 -13.79 -8.78
N SER A 19 3.60 -13.14 -9.00
CA SER A 19 3.46 -12.07 -9.98
C SER A 19 3.69 -10.70 -9.36
N THR A 20 4.35 -9.82 -10.11
CA THR A 20 4.42 -8.40 -9.79
C THR A 20 3.04 -7.76 -9.94
N LYS A 21 2.61 -7.00 -8.94
CA LYS A 21 1.39 -6.20 -8.95
C LYS A 21 1.75 -4.75 -9.20
N ARG A 22 0.92 -4.09 -10.04
CA ARG A 22 1.07 -2.68 -10.39
C ARG A 22 -0.27 -1.99 -10.36
N HIS A 23 -0.27 -0.78 -9.85
CA HIS A 23 -1.41 0.13 -9.94
C HIS A 23 -0.92 1.53 -10.22
N SER A 24 -1.68 2.27 -11.04
CA SER A 24 -1.46 3.67 -11.31
C SER A 24 -2.80 4.39 -11.32
N GLU A 25 -2.88 5.47 -10.59
CA GLU A 25 -4.07 6.29 -10.49
C GLU A 25 -3.70 7.76 -10.58
N ARG A 26 -4.54 8.56 -11.26
CA ARG A 26 -4.39 10.02 -11.35
C ARG A 26 -5.69 10.70 -10.96
N ARG A 27 -5.63 11.59 -9.98
CA ARG A 27 -6.78 12.35 -9.46
C ARG A 27 -6.47 13.84 -9.38
N LEU A 28 -7.49 14.66 -9.59
CA LEU A 28 -7.44 16.10 -9.29
C LEU A 28 -7.92 16.31 -7.86
N LEU A 29 -7.02 16.77 -6.98
CA LEU A 29 -7.35 17.10 -5.60
C LEU A 29 -7.34 18.62 -5.43
N LYS A 30 -8.26 19.15 -4.61
CA LYS A 30 -8.42 20.59 -4.37
C LYS A 30 -7.52 21.07 -3.22
N TYR A 31 -6.23 20.81 -3.36
CA TYR A 31 -5.17 21.25 -2.45
C TYR A 31 -3.96 21.63 -3.29
N SER A 32 -3.15 22.58 -2.81
CA SER A 32 -1.90 22.92 -3.50
C SER A 32 -0.89 21.77 -3.44
N ALA A 33 0.06 21.74 -4.36
CA ALA A 33 1.10 20.70 -4.42
C ALA A 33 1.91 20.65 -3.11
N GLU A 34 2.18 21.79 -2.50
CA GLU A 34 2.91 21.89 -1.22
C GLU A 34 2.17 21.20 -0.07
N LYS A 35 0.85 21.41 0.05
CA LYS A 35 0.02 20.78 1.08
C LYS A 35 -0.02 19.27 0.93
N LEU A 36 -0.22 18.79 -0.28
CA LEU A 36 -0.24 17.37 -0.60
C LEU A 36 1.13 16.73 -0.39
N PHE A 37 2.18 17.38 -0.84
CA PHE A 37 3.55 16.96 -0.63
C PHE A 37 3.89 16.88 0.87
N GLN A 38 3.50 17.85 1.68
CA GLN A 38 3.71 17.82 3.14
C GLN A 38 3.08 16.60 3.77
N VAL A 39 1.84 16.25 3.41
CA VAL A 39 1.16 15.07 3.94
C VAL A 39 1.86 13.78 3.53
N VAL A 40 2.28 13.66 2.27
CA VAL A 40 2.93 12.44 1.75
C VAL A 40 4.37 12.31 2.23
N SER A 41 5.07 13.40 2.52
CA SER A 41 6.43 13.35 3.06
C SER A 41 6.50 13.22 4.59
N ASP A 42 5.37 13.37 5.29
CA ASP A 42 5.28 13.29 6.76
C ASP A 42 5.11 11.83 7.22
N ILE A 43 6.15 11.03 6.98
CA ILE A 43 6.13 9.57 7.19
C ILE A 43 6.01 9.23 8.69
N ASP A 44 6.58 10.03 9.59
CA ASP A 44 6.47 9.82 11.04
C ASP A 44 5.01 9.75 11.52
N ASN A 45 4.10 10.40 10.80
CA ASN A 45 2.67 10.44 11.11
C ASN A 45 1.83 9.40 10.39
N TYR A 46 2.37 8.55 9.54
CA TYR A 46 1.61 7.53 8.80
C TYR A 46 0.82 6.60 9.73
N LYS A 47 1.39 6.22 10.87
CA LYS A 47 0.70 5.43 11.91
C LYS A 47 -0.61 6.03 12.41
N ASN A 48 -0.82 7.34 12.23
CA ASN A 48 -2.01 8.03 12.70
C ASN A 48 -3.15 8.07 11.68
N PHE A 49 -2.89 7.74 10.40
CA PHE A 49 -3.93 7.85 9.37
C PHE A 49 -3.83 6.85 8.22
N VAL A 50 -2.67 6.23 7.99
CA VAL A 50 -2.51 5.25 6.90
C VAL A 50 -3.06 3.91 7.36
N PRO A 51 -4.01 3.30 6.62
CA PRO A 51 -4.55 1.99 6.97
C PRO A 51 -3.44 0.94 7.09
N TRP A 52 -3.59 0.07 8.07
CA TRP A 52 -2.65 -1.02 8.38
C TRP A 52 -1.23 -0.59 8.78
N CYS A 53 -0.92 0.71 8.82
CA CYS A 53 0.32 1.21 9.39
C CYS A 53 0.20 1.25 10.92
N ILE A 54 0.89 0.34 11.60
CA ILE A 54 0.88 0.23 13.07
C ILE A 54 1.86 1.21 13.68
N ASP A 55 3.03 1.34 13.05
CA ASP A 55 4.06 2.28 13.46
C ASP A 55 4.84 2.79 12.25
N SER A 56 5.36 4.00 12.38
CA SER A 56 6.17 4.65 11.35
C SER A 56 7.14 5.62 12.00
N ALA A 57 8.40 5.58 11.57
CA ALA A 57 9.45 6.46 12.08
C ALA A 57 10.50 6.74 11.00
N VAL A 58 10.92 7.98 10.88
CA VAL A 58 12.09 8.35 10.07
C VAL A 58 13.35 8.10 10.89
N LEU A 59 14.17 7.13 10.47
CA LEU A 59 15.40 6.74 11.16
C LEU A 59 16.57 7.64 10.81
N LYS A 60 16.66 8.06 9.55
CA LYS A 60 17.71 8.95 9.05
C LYS A 60 17.12 9.97 8.08
N ARG A 61 17.60 11.18 8.17
CA ARG A 61 17.22 12.30 7.29
C ARG A 61 18.46 12.93 6.70
N LYS A 62 18.50 12.98 5.38
CA LYS A 62 19.46 13.76 4.58
C LYS A 62 18.66 14.68 3.67
N GLU A 63 19.31 15.67 3.06
CA GLU A 63 18.67 16.75 2.31
C GLU A 63 17.45 16.31 1.46
N ASN A 64 17.63 15.35 0.56
CA ASN A 64 16.56 14.87 -0.33
C ASN A 64 16.25 13.38 -0.16
N HIS A 65 16.71 12.76 0.93
CA HIS A 65 16.56 11.34 1.17
C HIS A 65 16.21 11.06 2.63
N LEU A 66 15.30 10.13 2.83
CA LEU A 66 14.96 9.61 4.16
C LEU A 66 15.15 8.10 4.16
N GLU A 67 15.52 7.57 5.32
CA GLU A 67 15.41 6.15 5.64
C GLU A 67 14.33 6.03 6.72
N ALA A 68 13.23 5.36 6.41
CA ALA A 68 12.10 5.24 7.31
C ALA A 68 11.78 3.77 7.59
N GLU A 69 11.49 3.45 8.85
CA GLU A 69 10.95 2.17 9.25
C GLU A 69 9.42 2.26 9.28
N LEU A 70 8.75 1.31 8.65
CA LEU A 70 7.32 1.14 8.71
C LEU A 70 6.99 -0.25 9.28
N SER A 71 6.03 -0.27 10.20
CA SER A 71 5.41 -1.50 10.70
C SER A 71 4.01 -1.58 10.12
N VAL A 72 3.73 -2.64 9.39
CA VAL A 72 2.40 -2.90 8.83
C VAL A 72 1.83 -4.16 9.44
N GLY A 73 0.53 -4.14 9.68
CA GLY A 73 -0.14 -5.29 10.25
C GLY A 73 -1.59 -5.37 9.86
N TYR A 74 -2.04 -6.59 9.66
CA TYR A 74 -3.44 -6.91 9.40
C TYR A 74 -3.73 -8.29 9.99
N SER A 75 -4.70 -8.35 10.92
CA SER A 75 -5.04 -9.59 11.61
C SER A 75 -3.80 -10.25 12.27
N LEU A 76 -3.35 -11.39 11.80
CA LEU A 76 -2.21 -12.13 12.33
C LEU A 76 -0.85 -11.73 11.73
N PHE A 77 -0.82 -10.77 10.80
CA PHE A 77 0.39 -10.34 10.13
C PHE A 77 0.93 -9.05 10.73
N HIS A 78 2.19 -9.10 11.15
CA HIS A 78 2.97 -7.96 11.60
C HIS A 78 4.33 -8.02 10.94
N GLU A 79 4.61 -7.06 10.07
CA GLU A 79 5.90 -6.97 9.38
C GLU A 79 6.49 -5.59 9.50
N LYS A 80 7.80 -5.56 9.68
CA LYS A 80 8.59 -4.34 9.64
C LYS A 80 9.47 -4.30 8.41
N TYR A 81 9.59 -3.14 7.82
CA TYR A 81 10.49 -2.96 6.69
C TYR A 81 11.07 -1.54 6.65
N ILE A 82 12.26 -1.44 6.06
CA ILE A 82 12.91 -0.15 5.80
C ILE A 82 12.55 0.31 4.40
N SER A 83 12.18 1.58 4.30
CA SER A 83 11.89 2.28 3.07
C SER A 83 12.93 3.37 2.83
N LEU A 84 13.57 3.35 1.67
CA LEU A 84 14.43 4.43 1.20
C LEU A 84 13.56 5.40 0.41
N VAL A 85 13.43 6.61 0.92
CA VAL A 85 12.55 7.63 0.36
C VAL A 85 13.37 8.74 -0.28
N SER A 86 13.09 9.04 -1.53
CA SER A 86 13.65 10.17 -2.28
C SER A 86 12.59 11.26 -2.39
N ILE A 87 12.98 12.49 -2.10
CA ILE A 87 12.11 13.65 -2.02
C ILE A 87 12.55 14.70 -3.03
N GLN A 88 11.61 15.17 -3.85
CA GLN A 88 11.77 16.31 -4.76
C GLN A 88 10.65 17.31 -4.47
N ALA A 89 10.89 18.21 -3.51
CA ALA A 89 9.87 19.13 -3.05
C ALA A 89 9.56 20.21 -4.12
N PRO A 90 8.29 20.56 -4.32
CA PRO A 90 7.07 19.92 -3.81
C PRO A 90 6.45 18.93 -4.81
N THR A 91 7.24 18.39 -5.77
CA THR A 91 6.75 17.75 -6.99
C THR A 91 6.68 16.23 -6.91
N ARG A 92 7.52 15.58 -6.05
CA ARG A 92 7.59 14.10 -6.06
C ARG A 92 8.09 13.52 -4.75
N VAL A 93 7.52 12.37 -4.38
CA VAL A 93 8.00 11.49 -3.31
C VAL A 93 8.02 10.06 -3.83
N THR A 94 9.21 9.43 -3.84
CA THR A 94 9.39 8.04 -4.25
C THR A 94 9.92 7.23 -3.09
N ALA A 95 9.32 6.09 -2.77
CA ALA A 95 9.76 5.19 -1.72
C ALA A 95 10.03 3.80 -2.28
N ILE A 96 11.15 3.20 -1.89
CA ILE A 96 11.56 1.87 -2.34
C ILE A 96 11.97 1.04 -1.12
N SER A 97 11.42 -0.17 -1.02
CA SER A 97 11.78 -1.17 -0.03
C SER A 97 12.13 -2.46 -0.74
N ASN A 98 13.32 -2.97 -0.52
CA ASN A 98 13.82 -4.18 -1.15
C ASN A 98 14.11 -5.24 -0.08
N GLN A 99 13.87 -6.51 -0.42
CA GLN A 99 14.25 -7.67 0.39
C GLN A 99 13.73 -7.61 1.85
N THR A 100 12.47 -7.23 2.02
CA THR A 100 11.78 -7.34 3.31
C THR A 100 11.37 -8.78 3.55
N ASN A 101 10.86 -9.12 4.74
CA ASN A 101 10.30 -10.46 4.95
C ASN A 101 9.04 -10.71 4.12
N LEU A 102 8.24 -9.67 3.89
CA LEU A 102 6.96 -9.72 3.19
C LEU A 102 7.10 -9.55 1.67
N PHE A 103 7.89 -8.54 1.25
CA PHE A 103 8.05 -8.17 -0.15
C PHE A 103 9.42 -8.56 -0.68
N GLU A 104 9.48 -9.03 -1.91
CA GLU A 104 10.71 -9.06 -2.71
C GLU A 104 11.14 -7.63 -3.02
N PHE A 105 10.17 -6.80 -3.41
CA PHE A 105 10.28 -5.36 -3.48
C PHE A 105 8.90 -4.70 -3.31
N LEU A 106 8.93 -3.44 -2.86
CA LEU A 106 7.78 -2.53 -2.85
C LEU A 106 8.28 -1.16 -3.29
N LYS A 107 7.65 -0.60 -4.31
CA LYS A 107 7.91 0.76 -4.79
C LYS A 107 6.62 1.55 -4.81
N THR A 108 6.64 2.76 -4.26
CA THR A 108 5.57 3.75 -4.40
C THR A 108 6.13 5.04 -4.99
N ASP A 109 5.32 5.71 -5.78
CA ASP A 109 5.68 6.97 -6.42
C ASP A 109 4.49 7.91 -6.40
N TRP A 110 4.71 9.10 -5.86
CA TRP A 110 3.75 10.18 -5.79
C TRP A 110 4.27 11.37 -6.59
N GLU A 111 3.50 11.82 -7.55
CA GLU A 111 3.82 13.00 -8.37
C GLU A 111 2.72 14.03 -8.20
N PHE A 112 3.11 15.31 -8.04
CA PHE A 112 2.23 16.44 -7.79
C PHE A 112 2.43 17.48 -8.89
N GLN A 113 1.43 17.62 -9.77
CA GLN A 113 1.41 18.60 -10.84
C GLN A 113 0.36 19.67 -10.54
N PRO A 114 0.73 20.95 -10.33
CA PRO A 114 -0.23 22.03 -10.09
C PRO A 114 -1.31 22.07 -11.16
N GLY A 115 -2.55 22.26 -10.75
CA GLY A 115 -3.67 22.50 -11.63
C GLY A 115 -3.66 23.93 -12.20
N ARG A 116 -4.54 24.18 -13.18
CA ARG A 116 -4.61 25.48 -13.86
C ARG A 116 -5.14 26.63 -12.97
N ASP A 117 -5.87 26.28 -11.91
CA ASP A 117 -6.48 27.23 -10.99
C ASP A 117 -5.55 27.69 -9.85
N GLY A 118 -4.34 27.11 -9.75
CA GLY A 118 -3.37 27.38 -8.68
C GLY A 118 -3.76 26.85 -7.30
N HIS A 119 -4.96 26.28 -7.16
CA HIS A 119 -5.50 25.77 -5.89
C HIS A 119 -5.72 24.26 -5.89
N SER A 120 -5.66 23.65 -7.06
CA SER A 120 -5.78 22.19 -7.23
C SER A 120 -4.47 21.60 -7.73
N THR A 121 -4.35 20.28 -7.57
CA THR A 121 -3.17 19.53 -7.99
C THR A 121 -3.60 18.22 -8.60
N TRP A 122 -3.07 17.89 -9.77
CA TRP A 122 -3.11 16.54 -10.29
C TRP A 122 -2.11 15.68 -9.53
N VAL A 123 -2.63 14.71 -8.80
CA VAL A 123 -1.85 13.72 -8.08
C VAL A 123 -1.82 12.44 -8.88
N THR A 124 -0.62 11.97 -9.21
CA THR A 124 -0.41 10.63 -9.76
C THR A 124 0.20 9.76 -8.67
N PHE A 125 -0.50 8.69 -8.29
CA PHE A 125 -0.01 7.67 -7.39
C PHE A 125 0.26 6.39 -8.16
N GLN A 126 1.45 5.83 -7.98
CA GLN A 126 1.83 4.55 -8.54
C GLN A 126 2.37 3.65 -7.44
N VAL A 127 2.00 2.37 -7.49
CA VAL A 127 2.56 1.34 -6.63
C VAL A 127 2.91 0.11 -7.45
N GLU A 128 4.07 -0.43 -7.18
CA GLU A 128 4.55 -1.68 -7.76
C GLU A 128 5.17 -2.53 -6.65
N PHE A 129 4.75 -3.79 -6.55
CA PHE A 129 5.30 -4.70 -5.56
C PHE A 129 5.22 -6.16 -5.99
N GLN A 130 6.00 -6.99 -5.32
CA GLN A 130 5.98 -8.43 -5.43
C GLN A 130 6.11 -9.04 -4.02
N PHE A 131 5.19 -9.92 -3.66
CA PHE A 131 5.32 -10.66 -2.41
C PHE A 131 6.34 -11.80 -2.56
N LYS A 132 6.99 -12.18 -1.46
CA LYS A 132 7.86 -13.36 -1.40
C LYS A 132 7.07 -14.67 -1.38
N SER A 133 5.89 -14.66 -0.78
CA SER A 133 5.04 -15.84 -0.62
C SER A 133 3.88 -15.85 -1.60
N ALA A 134 3.65 -17.00 -2.21
CA ALA A 134 2.48 -17.24 -3.06
C ALA A 134 1.15 -17.09 -2.32
N LEU A 135 1.13 -17.40 -1.02
CA LEU A 135 -0.06 -17.25 -0.18
C LEU A 135 -0.46 -15.76 -0.09
N TYR A 136 0.49 -14.88 0.20
CA TYR A 136 0.24 -13.43 0.23
C TYR A 136 -0.18 -12.88 -1.14
N ASN A 137 0.40 -13.42 -2.21
CA ASN A 137 0.03 -13.04 -3.56
C ASN A 137 -1.46 -13.37 -3.85
N LYS A 138 -1.92 -14.55 -3.45
CA LYS A 138 -3.31 -14.98 -3.63
C LYS A 138 -4.29 -14.13 -2.80
N ILE A 139 -3.95 -13.81 -1.55
CA ILE A 139 -4.75 -12.93 -0.69
C ILE A 139 -4.81 -11.52 -1.28
N SER A 140 -3.69 -10.98 -1.76
CA SER A 140 -3.67 -9.65 -2.37
C SER A 140 -4.51 -9.56 -3.65
N GLU A 141 -4.62 -10.65 -4.43
CA GLU A 141 -5.46 -10.66 -5.63
C GLU A 141 -6.93 -10.39 -5.32
N MET A 142 -7.40 -10.84 -4.16
CA MET A 142 -8.79 -10.65 -3.72
C MET A 142 -9.09 -9.23 -3.25
N PHE A 143 -8.10 -8.53 -2.68
CA PHE A 143 -8.32 -7.25 -1.96
C PHE A 143 -7.47 -6.09 -2.49
N PHE A 144 -6.70 -6.30 -3.54
CA PHE A 144 -5.74 -5.30 -4.02
C PHE A 144 -6.37 -3.94 -4.31
N GLN A 145 -7.50 -3.92 -5.02
CA GLN A 145 -8.16 -2.67 -5.39
C GLN A 145 -8.71 -1.93 -4.15
N ASP A 146 -9.24 -2.68 -3.19
CA ASP A 146 -9.75 -2.10 -1.95
C ASP A 146 -8.62 -1.49 -1.10
N ILE A 147 -7.48 -2.18 -1.02
CA ILE A 147 -6.28 -1.67 -0.34
C ILE A 147 -5.85 -0.34 -0.95
N ILE A 148 -5.75 -0.25 -2.27
CA ILE A 148 -5.36 0.99 -2.96
C ILE A 148 -6.38 2.11 -2.73
N ASN A 149 -7.66 1.83 -2.86
CA ASN A 149 -8.71 2.82 -2.64
C ASN A 149 -8.67 3.40 -1.22
N HIS A 150 -8.45 2.55 -0.21
CA HIS A 150 -8.32 2.99 1.18
C HIS A 150 -7.06 3.82 1.41
N MET A 151 -5.94 3.46 0.79
CA MET A 151 -4.69 4.21 0.88
C MET A 151 -4.88 5.63 0.34
N VAL A 152 -5.34 5.78 -0.90
CA VAL A 152 -5.53 7.11 -1.51
C VAL A 152 -6.53 7.96 -0.72
N ALA A 153 -7.65 7.35 -0.27
CA ALA A 153 -8.64 8.03 0.56
C ALA A 153 -8.06 8.49 1.91
N ALA A 154 -7.15 7.73 2.51
CA ALA A 154 -6.52 8.10 3.78
C ALA A 154 -5.68 9.39 3.65
N PHE A 155 -4.89 9.52 2.59
CA PHE A 155 -4.11 10.72 2.31
C PHE A 155 -5.01 11.93 2.01
N GLU A 156 -6.07 11.76 1.22
CA GLU A 156 -7.06 12.81 0.97
C GLU A 156 -7.77 13.24 2.26
N ASN A 157 -8.19 12.31 3.10
CA ASN A 157 -8.82 12.61 4.38
C ASN A 157 -7.84 13.30 5.34
N ARG A 158 -6.55 12.94 5.32
CA ARG A 158 -5.53 13.63 6.12
C ARG A 158 -5.37 15.08 5.69
N CYS A 159 -5.33 15.36 4.39
CA CYS A 159 -5.33 16.73 3.88
C CYS A 159 -6.55 17.51 4.35
N LYS A 160 -7.74 16.87 4.33
CA LYS A 160 -8.98 17.48 4.81
C LYS A 160 -8.97 17.78 6.31
N GLN A 161 -8.37 16.91 7.12
CA GLN A 161 -8.20 17.14 8.57
C GLN A 161 -7.26 18.33 8.85
N LEU A 162 -6.14 18.44 8.13
CA LEU A 162 -5.13 19.45 8.38
C LEU A 162 -5.48 20.82 7.79
N TYR A 163 -6.11 20.84 6.62
CA TYR A 163 -6.31 22.07 5.85
C TYR A 163 -7.79 22.46 5.65
N GLY A 164 -8.72 21.66 6.21
CA GLY A 164 -10.15 21.87 6.04
C GLY A 164 -10.67 21.42 4.67
N ARG A 165 -11.98 21.56 4.46
CA ARG A 165 -12.59 21.34 3.15
C ARG A 165 -12.40 22.61 2.31
N GLU A 166 -11.56 22.57 1.30
CA GLU A 166 -11.70 23.50 0.21
C GLU A 166 -12.98 23.15 -0.56
N VAL A 167 -13.89 24.12 -0.64
CA VAL A 167 -15.32 24.00 -0.97
C VAL A 167 -15.64 23.08 -2.16
N ARG A 168 -16.48 22.07 -1.88
CA ARG A 168 -17.43 21.30 -2.70
C ARG A 168 -16.97 20.49 -3.92
N GLN A 169 -17.09 19.16 -3.85
CA GLN A 169 -18.27 18.44 -4.38
C GLN A 169 -18.42 17.06 -3.78
N SER A 170 -19.68 16.70 -3.50
CA SER A 170 -20.16 15.48 -2.89
C SER A 170 -19.79 14.21 -3.65
N SER A 171 -19.27 13.21 -2.97
CA SER A 171 -19.49 11.82 -3.34
C SER A 171 -19.99 11.04 -2.10
N HIS A 172 -21.18 10.54 -2.25
CA HIS A 172 -22.05 9.88 -1.27
C HIS A 172 -21.70 8.38 -1.17
N TRP A 173 -20.56 8.02 -0.51
CA TRP A 173 -20.15 6.61 -0.45
C TRP A 173 -19.84 6.09 0.96
N TRP A 174 -20.26 6.80 2.03
CA TRP A 174 -19.88 6.49 3.41
C TRP A 174 -20.59 5.33 4.13
N PRO A 175 -21.78 4.80 3.75
CA PRO A 175 -22.42 3.75 4.56
C PRO A 175 -21.88 2.34 4.33
N TYR A 176 -21.23 2.04 3.19
CA TYR A 176 -20.84 0.67 2.84
C TYR A 176 -19.53 0.17 3.42
N ILE A 177 -18.64 1.07 3.83
CA ILE A 177 -17.27 0.74 4.26
C ILE A 177 -17.26 0.01 5.62
N TYR A 178 -18.14 0.39 6.53
CA TYR A 178 -18.25 -0.23 7.87
C TYR A 178 -18.68 -1.71 7.81
N TYR A 179 -19.54 -2.07 6.85
CA TYR A 179 -20.01 -3.44 6.68
C TYR A 179 -18.98 -4.36 6.00
N ILE A 180 -18.16 -3.83 5.10
CA ILE A 180 -17.14 -4.65 4.38
C ILE A 180 -15.99 -5.04 5.30
N VAL A 181 -15.53 -4.15 6.17
CA VAL A 181 -14.43 -4.46 7.10
C VAL A 181 -14.86 -5.52 8.12
N ASN A 182 -16.10 -5.42 8.66
CA ASN A 182 -16.62 -6.42 9.60
C ASN A 182 -16.95 -7.76 8.92
N PHE A 183 -17.40 -7.75 7.65
CA PHE A 183 -17.70 -8.97 6.91
C PHE A 183 -16.41 -9.76 6.53
N ILE A 184 -15.31 -9.06 6.28
CA ILE A 184 -14.01 -9.70 5.98
C ILE A 184 -13.39 -10.29 7.25
N CYS A 185 -13.48 -9.61 8.40
CA CYS A 185 -13.03 -10.18 9.68
C CYS A 185 -13.81 -11.46 10.05
N PHE A 186 -15.13 -11.49 9.81
CA PHE A 186 -15.96 -12.66 10.17
C PHE A 186 -15.72 -13.88 9.27
N LYS A 187 -15.40 -13.67 7.96
CA LYS A 187 -15.14 -14.80 7.06
C LYS A 187 -13.75 -15.42 7.16
N VAL A 188 -12.75 -14.70 7.67
CA VAL A 188 -11.41 -15.26 7.88
C VAL A 188 -11.38 -16.17 9.10
N ASP A 189 -12.16 -15.87 10.15
CA ASP A 189 -12.24 -16.70 11.34
C ASP A 189 -12.99 -18.03 11.09
N ASP A 190 -14.05 -18.02 10.25
CA ASP A 190 -14.78 -19.25 9.91
C ASP A 190 -14.04 -20.17 8.91
N GLY A 191 -13.14 -19.64 8.11
CA GLY A 191 -12.41 -20.41 7.09
C GLY A 191 -11.20 -21.18 7.62
N MET A 192 -10.68 -20.88 8.82
CA MET A 192 -9.51 -21.55 9.39
C MET A 192 -9.86 -22.66 10.40
N ASN A 193 -11.08 -22.75 10.87
CA ASN A 193 -11.50 -23.81 11.80
C ASN A 193 -11.87 -25.14 11.13
N HIS A 194 -11.79 -25.27 9.82
CA HIS A 194 -12.05 -26.50 9.07
C HIS A 194 -10.82 -27.15 8.43
N LEU A 195 -9.58 -26.69 8.77
CA LEU A 195 -8.33 -27.23 8.21
C LEU A 195 -7.32 -27.64 9.29
N LEU A 196 -7.79 -28.01 10.50
CA LEU A 196 -7.00 -28.75 11.50
C LEU A 196 -7.63 -30.09 11.76
#